data_f1bfbd84177a30112742f51efe6868d7
#
_entry.id   f1bfbd84177a30112742f51efe6868d7
#
_cell.length_a   1.000
_cell.length_b   1.000
_cell.length_c   1.000
_cell.angle_alpha   90.00
_cell.angle_beta   90.00
_cell.angle_gamma   90.00
#
_symmetry.space_group_name_H-M   'P 1'
#
loop_
_entity.id
_entity.type
_entity.pdbx_description
1 polymer ?
#
loop_
_entity_poly.entity_id
_entity_poly.type
_entity_poly.pdbx_seq_one_letter_code
_entity_poly.pdbx_strand_id
1 'polypeptide(L)'
;RLSLVGSEMCIRDRRIPNKENPNVLEEVVKQEKMLDVFKEHLRWNYIMGLSNVGDFNLACETGHATDLINVAEALQEKKIAQIADDIYRRGENGNRVKLVLISGPSSSGKTTFSKRLSVQLMTNGLRPYPISLDNYFVDREDTPRDENGNYDYESLYALDLELFNTQLQALLRGEEVELPRFNFNLGKKEYKGDKLRIDEHTILILEGIHALNPELTPQIPAASKYKIYVSALTTISLDDHNWIPTTDNRLLRRIIRDFNYRGYSAQETISRWPSVRAGEDKWIFPYQENADVMFNSALLFEFAVLRCHAEPILTSVPRNCPEYAEAYRLLKFIKYFTPVQDKEIPPTSLLREFLGGSSFKY
;
A
#
# COMPACT_ATOMS: atom_id res chain seq x y z
N ARG A 1 -21.61 3.22 -27.12
CA ARG A 1 -21.22 4.64 -27.37
C ARG A 1 -21.40 5.51 -26.13
N LEU A 2 -22.44 5.32 -25.34
CA LEU A 2 -22.68 6.06 -24.09
C LEU A 2 -21.72 5.66 -22.96
N SER A 3 -21.35 4.37 -22.88
CA SER A 3 -20.39 3.88 -21.90
C SER A 3 -18.96 4.39 -22.14
N LEU A 4 -18.54 4.49 -23.41
CA LEU A 4 -17.25 5.08 -23.77
C LEU A 4 -17.18 6.58 -23.46
N VAL A 5 -18.26 7.30 -23.67
CA VAL A 5 -18.37 8.71 -23.31
C VAL A 5 -18.35 8.89 -21.79
N GLY A 6 -18.97 7.98 -21.04
CA GLY A 6 -18.93 7.98 -19.57
C GLY A 6 -17.53 7.70 -19.01
N SER A 7 -16.81 6.71 -19.53
CA SER A 7 -15.47 6.37 -19.09
C SER A 7 -14.43 7.44 -19.51
N GLU A 8 -14.52 7.96 -20.72
CA GLU A 8 -13.67 9.09 -21.13
C GLU A 8 -13.98 10.38 -20.34
N MET A 9 -15.21 10.58 -19.91
CA MET A 9 -15.59 11.73 -19.09
C MET A 9 -15.15 11.58 -17.63
N CYS A 10 -14.98 10.38 -17.11
CA CYS A 10 -14.32 10.13 -15.81
C CYS A 10 -12.80 10.35 -15.88
N ILE A 11 -12.22 10.20 -17.05
CA ILE A 11 -10.79 10.43 -17.33
C ILE A 11 -10.51 11.88 -17.71
N ARG A 12 -11.48 12.61 -18.28
CA ARG A 12 -11.39 14.04 -18.54
C ARG A 12 -11.78 14.79 -17.28
N ASP A 13 -10.84 15.57 -16.76
CA ASP A 13 -10.97 16.55 -15.68
C ASP A 13 -12.37 17.15 -15.54
N ARG A 14 -13.29 16.46 -14.88
CA ARG A 14 -14.48 17.09 -14.38
C ARG A 14 -14.10 17.71 -13.05
N ARG A 15 -13.88 18.99 -13.09
CA ARG A 15 -13.82 19.79 -11.88
C ARG A 15 -15.17 19.71 -11.19
N ILE A 16 -15.17 19.19 -9.98
CA ILE A 16 -16.34 19.27 -9.13
C ILE A 16 -16.30 20.55 -8.31
N PRO A 17 -17.45 21.11 -7.93
CA PRO A 17 -17.49 22.21 -6.99
C PRO A 17 -16.80 21.85 -5.69
N ASN A 18 -16.05 22.79 -5.12
CA ASN A 18 -15.43 22.59 -3.81
C ASN A 18 -16.53 22.37 -2.75
N LYS A 19 -16.29 21.42 -1.84
CA LYS A 19 -17.30 21.03 -0.82
C LYS A 19 -17.65 22.17 0.15
N GLU A 20 -16.65 23.02 0.45
CA GLU A 20 -16.83 24.14 1.39
C GLU A 20 -17.34 25.39 0.69
N ASN A 21 -16.98 25.57 -0.58
CA ASN A 21 -17.46 26.69 -1.39
C ASN A 21 -17.90 26.23 -2.79
N PRO A 22 -19.18 25.90 -3.00
CA PRO A 22 -19.71 25.39 -4.26
C PRO A 22 -19.56 26.33 -5.46
N ASN A 23 -19.24 27.60 -5.23
CA ASN A 23 -19.00 28.58 -6.31
C ASN A 23 -17.57 28.54 -6.85
N VAL A 24 -16.69 27.74 -6.24
CA VAL A 24 -15.30 27.56 -6.65
C VAL A 24 -15.11 26.09 -7.07
N LEU A 25 -14.43 25.88 -8.18
CA LEU A 25 -14.05 24.53 -8.61
C LEU A 25 -12.84 24.05 -7.82
N GLU A 26 -12.81 22.77 -7.47
CA GLU A 26 -11.62 22.19 -6.86
C GLU A 26 -10.39 22.34 -7.75
N GLU A 27 -9.21 22.47 -7.14
CA GLU A 27 -7.96 22.56 -7.87
C GLU A 27 -7.67 21.26 -8.64
N VAL A 28 -7.08 21.40 -9.83
CA VAL A 28 -6.64 20.23 -10.61
C VAL A 28 -5.36 19.69 -10.03
N VAL A 29 -5.43 18.55 -9.36
CA VAL A 29 -4.26 17.79 -8.98
C VAL A 29 -3.90 16.85 -10.14
N LYS A 30 -2.77 17.12 -10.81
CA LYS A 30 -2.26 16.23 -11.86
C LYS A 30 -1.76 14.93 -11.23
N GLN A 31 -2.34 13.81 -11.64
CA GLN A 31 -2.01 12.46 -11.20
C GLN A 31 -1.78 11.55 -12.42
N GLU A 32 -0.84 11.95 -13.27
CA GLU A 32 -0.61 11.28 -14.57
C GLU A 32 -0.13 9.85 -14.39
N LYS A 33 0.82 9.62 -13.46
CA LYS A 33 1.36 8.28 -13.21
C LYS A 33 0.30 7.33 -12.60
N MET A 34 -0.50 7.85 -11.68
CA MET A 34 -1.61 7.10 -11.11
C MET A 34 -2.63 6.70 -12.17
N LEU A 35 -2.97 7.64 -13.05
CA LEU A 35 -3.90 7.41 -14.15
C LEU A 35 -3.38 6.37 -15.15
N ASP A 36 -2.09 6.39 -15.47
CA ASP A 36 -1.48 5.42 -16.38
C ASP A 36 -1.52 4.00 -15.82
N VAL A 37 -1.22 3.84 -14.52
CA VAL A 37 -1.34 2.54 -13.84
C VAL A 37 -2.80 2.07 -13.83
N PHE A 38 -3.74 2.95 -13.57
CA PHE A 38 -5.16 2.63 -13.59
C PHE A 38 -5.61 2.16 -14.99
N LYS A 39 -5.22 2.87 -16.06
CA LYS A 39 -5.50 2.48 -17.45
C LYS A 39 -4.86 1.14 -17.83
N GLU A 40 -3.63 0.89 -17.39
CA GLU A 40 -2.95 -0.40 -17.61
C GLU A 40 -3.78 -1.55 -17.05
N HIS A 41 -4.28 -1.43 -15.82
CA HIS A 41 -5.10 -2.45 -15.18
C HIS A 41 -6.49 -2.59 -15.80
N LEU A 42 -7.15 -1.50 -16.18
CA LEU A 42 -8.41 -1.56 -16.92
C LEU A 42 -8.27 -2.32 -18.25
N ARG A 43 -7.15 -2.10 -18.95
CA ARG A 43 -6.87 -2.84 -20.19
C ARG A 43 -6.73 -4.34 -19.93
N TRP A 44 -6.06 -4.74 -18.84
CA TRP A 44 -5.95 -6.15 -18.48
C TRP A 44 -7.29 -6.76 -18.11
N ASN A 45 -8.12 -6.07 -17.33
CA ASN A 45 -9.46 -6.51 -17.00
C ASN A 45 -10.30 -6.72 -18.27
N TYR A 46 -10.24 -5.78 -19.21
CA TYR A 46 -10.94 -5.90 -20.50
C TYR A 46 -10.47 -7.10 -21.31
N ILE A 47 -9.15 -7.36 -21.39
CA ILE A 47 -8.59 -8.53 -22.12
C ILE A 47 -9.06 -9.85 -21.48
N MET A 48 -9.21 -9.88 -20.16
CA MET A 48 -9.71 -11.05 -19.43
C MET A 48 -11.24 -11.18 -19.47
N GLY A 49 -11.95 -10.25 -20.11
CA GLY A 49 -13.42 -10.23 -20.14
C GLY A 49 -14.08 -9.90 -18.81
N LEU A 50 -13.39 -9.13 -17.94
CA LEU A 50 -13.81 -8.82 -16.58
C LEU A 50 -13.96 -7.31 -16.41
N SER A 51 -15.16 -6.79 -16.66
CA SER A 51 -15.44 -5.37 -16.51
C SER A 51 -16.02 -5.01 -15.15
N ASN A 52 -16.81 -5.91 -14.58
CA ASN A 52 -17.54 -5.67 -13.34
C ASN A 52 -17.64 -6.94 -12.47
N VAL A 53 -18.24 -6.79 -11.30
CA VAL A 53 -18.44 -7.89 -10.34
C VAL A 53 -19.29 -9.02 -10.90
N GLY A 54 -20.25 -8.71 -11.79
CA GLY A 54 -21.08 -9.73 -12.44
C GLY A 54 -20.25 -10.67 -13.32
N ASP A 55 -19.36 -10.12 -14.15
CA ASP A 55 -18.46 -10.90 -14.99
C ASP A 55 -17.54 -11.78 -14.15
N PHE A 56 -17.00 -11.21 -13.05
CA PHE A 56 -16.16 -11.95 -12.12
C PHE A 56 -16.92 -13.12 -11.45
N ASN A 57 -18.14 -12.89 -10.98
CA ASN A 57 -18.95 -13.91 -10.35
C ASN A 57 -19.27 -15.05 -11.34
N LEU A 58 -19.62 -14.70 -12.57
CA LEU A 58 -19.86 -15.67 -13.63
C LEU A 58 -18.61 -16.55 -13.90
N ALA A 59 -17.43 -15.92 -13.95
CA ALA A 59 -16.17 -16.66 -14.11
C ALA A 59 -15.92 -17.62 -12.93
N CYS A 60 -16.22 -17.21 -11.70
CA CYS A 60 -16.12 -18.09 -10.53
C CYS A 60 -17.12 -19.26 -10.60
N GLU A 61 -18.37 -19.01 -10.97
CA GLU A 61 -19.43 -20.02 -11.09
C GLU A 61 -19.14 -21.03 -12.20
N THR A 62 -18.47 -20.61 -13.26
CA THR A 62 -18.05 -21.48 -14.39
C THR A 62 -16.68 -22.16 -14.16
N GLY A 63 -16.10 -22.04 -12.96
CA GLY A 63 -14.88 -22.75 -12.55
C GLY A 63 -13.55 -22.11 -12.95
N HIS A 64 -13.56 -20.86 -13.41
CA HIS A 64 -12.36 -20.14 -13.85
C HIS A 64 -11.67 -19.30 -12.75
N ALA A 65 -12.09 -19.42 -11.48
CA ALA A 65 -11.51 -18.65 -10.38
C ALA A 65 -9.98 -18.83 -10.24
N THR A 66 -9.51 -20.09 -10.33
CA THR A 66 -8.07 -20.42 -10.22
C THR A 66 -7.26 -19.80 -11.36
N ASP A 67 -7.79 -19.80 -12.59
CA ASP A 67 -7.11 -19.18 -13.73
C ASP A 67 -6.95 -17.67 -13.52
N LEU A 68 -7.99 -17.01 -13.00
CA LEU A 68 -7.95 -15.58 -12.68
C LEU A 68 -6.93 -15.27 -11.59
N ILE A 69 -6.85 -16.10 -10.54
CA ILE A 69 -5.85 -15.97 -9.49
C ILE A 69 -4.44 -16.05 -10.09
N ASN A 70 -4.19 -17.10 -10.89
CA ASN A 70 -2.88 -17.33 -11.49
C ASN A 70 -2.45 -16.18 -12.41
N VAL A 71 -3.36 -15.68 -13.25
CA VAL A 71 -3.07 -14.55 -14.16
C VAL A 71 -2.80 -13.28 -13.38
N ALA A 72 -3.62 -12.96 -12.38
CA ALA A 72 -3.43 -11.74 -11.56
C ALA A 72 -2.10 -11.76 -10.79
N GLU A 73 -1.73 -12.91 -10.20
CA GLU A 73 -0.44 -13.07 -9.51
C GLU A 73 0.74 -12.99 -10.47
N ALA A 74 0.63 -13.61 -11.65
CA ALA A 74 1.67 -13.54 -12.67
C ALA A 74 1.88 -12.12 -13.22
N LEU A 75 0.81 -11.33 -13.38
CA LEU A 75 0.90 -9.93 -13.79
C LEU A 75 1.62 -9.08 -12.74
N GLN A 76 1.31 -9.29 -11.45
CA GLN A 76 2.03 -8.60 -10.38
C GLN A 76 3.50 -9.00 -10.33
N GLU A 77 3.82 -10.29 -10.42
CA GLU A 77 5.22 -10.75 -10.40
C GLU A 77 6.00 -10.18 -11.57
N LYS A 78 5.43 -10.19 -12.77
CA LYS A 78 6.04 -9.58 -13.96
C LYS A 78 6.34 -8.10 -13.75
N LYS A 79 5.42 -7.34 -13.14
CA LYS A 79 5.64 -5.92 -12.86
C LYS A 79 6.76 -5.69 -11.83
N ILE A 80 6.82 -6.53 -10.79
CA ILE A 80 7.88 -6.46 -9.76
C ILE A 80 9.24 -6.77 -10.39
N ALA A 81 9.32 -7.78 -11.25
CA ALA A 81 10.55 -8.12 -11.99
C ALA A 81 11.00 -6.95 -12.88
N GLN A 82 10.07 -6.33 -13.62
CA GLN A 82 10.38 -5.14 -14.45
C GLN A 82 10.93 -3.98 -13.60
N ILE A 83 10.38 -3.74 -12.41
CA ILE A 83 10.88 -2.71 -11.48
C ILE A 83 12.31 -3.05 -11.02
N ALA A 84 12.57 -4.31 -10.67
CA ALA A 84 13.91 -4.74 -10.28
C ALA A 84 14.92 -4.59 -11.41
N ASP A 85 14.55 -4.90 -12.65
CA ASP A 85 15.37 -4.72 -13.83
C ASP A 85 15.66 -3.23 -14.10
N ASP A 86 14.68 -2.35 -13.91
CA ASP A 86 14.88 -0.91 -14.09
C ASP A 86 15.85 -0.34 -13.05
N ILE A 87 15.73 -0.78 -11.80
CA ILE A 87 16.66 -0.41 -10.72
C ILE A 87 18.10 -0.87 -11.09
N TYR A 88 18.26 -2.09 -11.59
CA TYR A 88 19.56 -2.63 -11.97
C TYR A 88 20.18 -1.85 -13.14
N ARG A 89 19.40 -1.60 -14.21
CA ARG A 89 19.87 -0.86 -15.41
C ARG A 89 20.30 0.57 -15.12
N ARG A 90 19.67 1.25 -14.15
CA ARG A 90 20.13 2.59 -13.72
C ARG A 90 21.56 2.54 -13.18
N GLY A 91 21.94 1.42 -12.54
CA GLY A 91 23.29 1.21 -12.03
C GLY A 91 24.33 1.05 -13.16
N GLU A 92 23.99 0.39 -14.25
CA GLU A 92 24.87 0.22 -15.40
C GLU A 92 25.20 1.54 -16.11
N ASN A 93 24.30 2.50 -16.07
CA ASN A 93 24.46 3.84 -16.66
C ASN A 93 25.28 4.82 -15.77
N GLY A 94 25.99 4.33 -14.76
CA GLY A 94 26.83 5.12 -13.87
C GLY A 94 26.10 5.80 -12.70
N ASN A 95 24.79 5.71 -12.64
CA ASN A 95 23.94 6.24 -11.55
C ASN A 95 23.45 5.09 -10.66
N ARG A 96 24.36 4.47 -9.93
CA ARG A 96 24.00 3.31 -9.10
C ARG A 96 22.97 3.69 -8.03
N VAL A 97 21.80 3.07 -8.10
CA VAL A 97 20.78 3.17 -7.06
C VAL A 97 21.31 2.49 -5.79
N LYS A 98 21.39 3.25 -4.71
CA LYS A 98 21.78 2.74 -3.38
C LYS A 98 20.58 2.63 -2.45
N LEU A 99 19.51 3.33 -2.78
CA LEU A 99 18.36 3.51 -1.91
C LEU A 99 17.07 3.35 -2.70
N VAL A 100 16.26 2.35 -2.36
CA VAL A 100 14.89 2.18 -2.84
C VAL A 100 13.94 2.67 -1.76
N LEU A 101 13.07 3.61 -2.11
CA LEU A 101 12.10 4.23 -1.22
C LEU A 101 10.70 3.73 -1.58
N ILE A 102 10.06 2.98 -0.67
CA ILE A 102 8.73 2.40 -0.90
C ILE A 102 7.72 3.08 0.01
N SER A 103 6.84 3.89 -0.58
CA SER A 103 5.73 4.53 0.13
C SER A 103 4.38 4.06 -0.38
N GLY A 104 3.37 4.39 0.37
CA GLY A 104 1.96 4.13 0.05
C GLY A 104 1.11 4.18 1.30
N PRO A 105 -0.20 4.31 1.16
CA PRO A 105 -1.11 4.44 2.28
C PRO A 105 -1.19 3.16 3.11
N SER A 106 -1.82 3.27 4.28
CA SER A 106 -2.00 2.11 5.18
C SER A 106 -2.72 0.96 4.46
N SER A 107 -2.28 -0.27 4.73
CA SER A 107 -2.81 -1.51 4.13
C SER A 107 -2.73 -1.58 2.60
N SER A 108 -1.79 -0.86 2.00
CA SER A 108 -1.51 -0.96 0.56
C SER A 108 -0.65 -2.17 0.18
N GLY A 109 -0.12 -2.94 1.12
CA GLY A 109 0.72 -4.12 0.85
C GLY A 109 2.20 -3.79 0.59
N LYS A 110 2.70 -2.65 1.11
CA LYS A 110 4.10 -2.22 0.98
C LYS A 110 5.09 -3.28 1.46
N THR A 111 4.81 -3.88 2.61
CA THR A 111 5.73 -4.81 3.26
C THR A 111 5.93 -6.06 2.42
N THR A 112 4.86 -6.68 1.92
CA THR A 112 4.97 -7.84 1.04
C THR A 112 5.57 -7.47 -0.31
N PHE A 113 5.21 -6.31 -0.87
CA PHE A 113 5.83 -5.79 -2.09
C PHE A 113 7.34 -5.64 -1.92
N SER A 114 7.81 -5.05 -0.81
CA SER A 114 9.24 -4.90 -0.48
C SER A 114 9.96 -6.25 -0.45
N LYS A 115 9.34 -7.27 0.13
CA LYS A 115 9.90 -8.62 0.21
C LYS A 115 9.96 -9.30 -1.17
N ARG A 116 8.91 -9.21 -1.97
CA ARG A 116 8.88 -9.71 -3.35
C ARG A 116 9.92 -9.00 -4.22
N LEU A 117 10.00 -7.66 -4.12
CA LEU A 117 11.03 -6.88 -4.82
C LEU A 117 12.44 -7.29 -4.40
N SER A 118 12.66 -7.55 -3.11
CA SER A 118 13.95 -8.05 -2.62
C SER A 118 14.36 -9.36 -3.30
N VAL A 119 13.42 -10.29 -3.48
CA VAL A 119 13.69 -11.53 -4.21
C VAL A 119 14.12 -11.24 -5.64
N GLN A 120 13.43 -10.37 -6.36
CA GLN A 120 13.76 -10.01 -7.73
C GLN A 120 15.10 -9.25 -7.85
N LEU A 121 15.42 -8.38 -6.89
CA LEU A 121 16.73 -7.72 -6.83
C LEU A 121 17.89 -8.71 -6.61
N MET A 122 17.67 -9.76 -5.79
CA MET A 122 18.66 -10.83 -5.60
C MET A 122 18.90 -11.62 -6.89
N THR A 123 17.88 -11.86 -7.72
CA THR A 123 18.05 -12.52 -9.02
C THR A 123 18.91 -11.68 -9.98
N ASN A 124 18.94 -10.36 -9.80
CA ASN A 124 19.79 -9.43 -10.54
C ASN A 124 21.19 -9.24 -9.91
N GLY A 125 21.55 -10.07 -8.90
CA GLY A 125 22.88 -10.03 -8.25
C GLY A 125 23.05 -8.92 -7.21
N LEU A 126 22.00 -8.23 -6.82
CA LEU A 126 22.02 -7.21 -5.76
C LEU A 126 21.77 -7.84 -4.39
N ARG A 127 22.20 -7.16 -3.32
CA ARG A 127 21.94 -7.55 -1.93
C ARG A 127 20.97 -6.56 -1.28
N PRO A 128 19.67 -6.77 -1.40
CA PRO A 128 18.67 -5.89 -0.79
C PRO A 128 18.68 -6.05 0.74
N TYR A 129 18.64 -4.93 1.44
CA TYR A 129 18.47 -4.90 2.89
C TYR A 129 17.25 -4.02 3.24
N PRO A 130 16.14 -4.63 3.70
CA PRO A 130 14.94 -3.89 4.05
C PRO A 130 15.07 -3.24 5.44
N ILE A 131 14.70 -1.97 5.52
CA ILE A 131 14.60 -1.20 6.75
C ILE A 131 13.20 -0.60 6.81
N SER A 132 12.46 -0.93 7.87
CA SER A 132 11.16 -0.29 8.13
C SER A 132 11.37 1.06 8.81
N LEU A 133 10.75 2.11 8.28
CA LEU A 133 10.74 3.43 8.91
C LEU A 133 10.03 3.41 10.26
N ASP A 134 9.12 2.47 10.48
CA ASP A 134 8.41 2.31 11.75
C ASP A 134 9.37 2.01 12.92
N ASN A 135 10.58 1.51 12.65
CA ASN A 135 11.60 1.31 13.67
C ASN A 135 12.22 2.62 14.19
N TYR A 136 12.02 3.72 13.48
CA TYR A 136 12.54 5.04 13.80
C TYR A 136 11.53 5.98 14.46
N PHE A 137 10.35 5.46 14.89
CA PHE A 137 9.44 6.30 15.68
C PHE A 137 10.14 6.86 16.94
N VAL A 138 9.82 8.09 17.26
CA VAL A 138 10.18 8.67 18.59
C VAL A 138 9.43 7.90 19.68
N ASP A 139 9.88 8.01 20.92
CA ASP A 139 9.17 7.40 22.04
C ASP A 139 7.73 7.96 22.10
N ARG A 140 6.76 7.16 22.54
CA ARG A 140 5.33 7.51 22.48
C ARG A 140 5.03 8.86 23.13
N GLU A 141 5.74 9.19 24.21
CA GLU A 141 5.57 10.44 24.97
C GLU A 141 5.98 11.67 24.13
N ASP A 142 6.93 11.49 23.21
CA ASP A 142 7.49 12.54 22.35
C ASP A 142 6.75 12.64 20.99
N THR A 143 5.78 11.76 20.73
CA THR A 143 4.99 11.81 19.50
C THR A 143 4.23 13.13 19.39
N PRO A 144 4.28 13.85 18.25
CA PRO A 144 3.50 15.07 18.03
C PRO A 144 2.00 14.86 18.31
N ARG A 145 1.32 15.95 18.67
CA ARG A 145 -0.12 15.90 18.90
C ARG A 145 -0.86 16.61 17.78
N ASP A 146 -2.03 16.08 17.44
CA ASP A 146 -2.97 16.71 16.52
C ASP A 146 -3.69 17.93 17.18
N GLU A 147 -4.53 18.62 16.41
CA GLU A 147 -5.29 19.78 16.86
C GLU A 147 -6.27 19.45 18.02
N ASN A 148 -6.61 18.18 18.18
CA ASN A 148 -7.51 17.69 19.26
C ASN A 148 -6.71 17.21 20.48
N GLY A 149 -5.39 17.30 20.47
CA GLY A 149 -4.50 16.86 21.54
C GLY A 149 -4.20 15.37 21.57
N ASN A 150 -4.63 14.59 20.57
CA ASN A 150 -4.30 13.18 20.41
C ASN A 150 -2.92 13.01 19.77
N TYR A 151 -2.27 11.87 19.99
CA TYR A 151 -1.02 11.57 19.32
C TYR A 151 -1.21 11.42 17.80
N ASP A 152 -0.45 12.21 17.02
CA ASP A 152 -0.43 12.15 15.56
C ASP A 152 0.67 11.18 15.07
N TYR A 153 0.35 9.90 15.07
CA TYR A 153 1.25 8.84 14.59
C TYR A 153 1.47 8.86 13.06
N GLU A 154 0.64 9.60 12.33
CA GLU A 154 0.77 9.74 10.88
C GLU A 154 1.68 10.91 10.50
N SER A 155 2.12 11.73 11.47
CA SER A 155 3.04 12.85 11.25
C SER A 155 4.44 12.36 10.83
N LEU A 156 5.07 13.08 9.90
CA LEU A 156 6.50 12.85 9.58
C LEU A 156 7.39 13.01 10.83
N TYR A 157 7.05 13.93 11.71
CA TYR A 157 7.80 14.23 12.95
C TYR A 157 7.53 13.24 14.09
N ALA A 158 6.69 12.22 13.85
CA ALA A 158 6.64 11.04 14.69
C ALA A 158 7.88 10.14 14.48
N LEU A 159 8.66 10.39 13.41
CA LEU A 159 9.94 9.73 13.17
C LEU A 159 11.09 10.56 13.74
N ASP A 160 12.08 9.87 14.29
CA ASP A 160 13.37 10.44 14.68
C ASP A 160 14.23 10.67 13.43
N LEU A 161 13.97 11.79 12.76
CA LEU A 161 14.62 12.14 11.50
C LEU A 161 16.12 12.37 11.65
N GLU A 162 16.58 12.84 12.80
CA GLU A 162 18.00 13.09 13.07
C GLU A 162 18.76 11.76 13.17
N LEU A 163 18.28 10.84 14.00
CA LEU A 163 18.85 9.50 14.13
C LEU A 163 18.84 8.78 12.78
N PHE A 164 17.70 8.80 12.10
CA PHE A 164 17.54 8.16 10.81
C PHE A 164 18.54 8.65 9.77
N ASN A 165 18.65 9.98 9.58
CA ASN A 165 19.55 10.54 8.60
C ASN A 165 21.04 10.35 8.99
N THR A 166 21.38 10.41 10.27
CA THR A 166 22.73 10.14 10.75
C THR A 166 23.15 8.71 10.43
N GLN A 167 22.30 7.74 10.75
CA GLN A 167 22.57 6.33 10.48
C GLN A 167 22.59 6.02 8.98
N LEU A 168 21.65 6.58 8.20
CA LEU A 168 21.63 6.39 6.76
C LEU A 168 22.90 6.90 6.09
N GLN A 169 23.40 8.07 6.48
CA GLN A 169 24.66 8.62 5.97
C GLN A 169 25.87 7.77 6.36
N ALA A 170 25.94 7.29 7.61
CA ALA A 170 26.99 6.40 8.07
C ALA A 170 27.02 5.11 7.27
N LEU A 171 25.85 4.49 7.04
CA LEU A 171 25.73 3.30 6.17
C LEU A 171 26.22 3.58 4.75
N LEU A 172 25.83 4.69 4.13
CA LEU A 172 26.25 5.04 2.77
C LEU A 172 27.76 5.33 2.66
N ARG A 173 28.43 5.67 3.77
CA ARG A 173 29.91 5.75 3.85
C ARG A 173 30.58 4.39 4.12
N GLY A 174 29.79 3.32 4.33
CA GLY A 174 30.31 1.97 4.63
C GLY A 174 30.68 1.78 6.10
N GLU A 175 30.21 2.65 7.00
CA GLU A 175 30.36 2.53 8.46
C GLU A 175 29.38 1.50 9.01
N GLU A 176 29.71 0.88 10.15
CA GLU A 176 28.81 -0.01 10.87
C GLU A 176 27.88 0.81 11.78
N VAL A 177 26.59 0.55 11.73
CA VAL A 177 25.59 1.14 12.62
C VAL A 177 24.76 0.08 13.32
N GLU A 178 24.31 0.34 14.53
CA GLU A 178 23.33 -0.48 15.22
C GLU A 178 21.93 0.06 14.94
N LEU A 179 21.09 -0.76 14.33
CA LEU A 179 19.73 -0.36 13.91
C LEU A 179 18.78 -0.42 15.11
N PRO A 180 17.92 0.61 15.29
CA PRO A 180 16.87 0.56 16.31
C PRO A 180 15.77 -0.40 15.92
N ARG A 181 15.02 -0.88 16.93
CA ARG A 181 13.72 -1.54 16.77
C ARG A 181 12.70 -0.82 17.63
N PHE A 182 11.53 -0.54 17.06
CA PHE A 182 10.45 0.07 17.84
C PHE A 182 9.56 -1.00 18.47
N ASN A 183 9.43 -0.95 19.78
CA ASN A 183 8.53 -1.82 20.54
C ASN A 183 7.17 -1.14 20.67
N PHE A 184 6.20 -1.56 19.84
CA PHE A 184 4.86 -0.97 19.80
C PHE A 184 4.08 -1.15 21.11
N ASN A 185 4.35 -2.21 21.87
CA ASN A 185 3.68 -2.44 23.16
C ASN A 185 4.17 -1.45 24.21
N LEU A 186 5.48 -1.25 24.30
CA LEU A 186 6.10 -0.32 25.25
C LEU A 186 6.07 1.12 24.74
N GLY A 187 5.94 1.34 23.41
CA GLY A 187 6.00 2.64 22.78
C GLY A 187 7.38 3.28 22.83
N LYS A 188 8.45 2.49 22.75
CA LYS A 188 9.84 2.93 22.88
C LYS A 188 10.77 2.25 21.89
N LYS A 189 11.84 2.94 21.52
CA LYS A 189 12.95 2.35 20.77
C LYS A 189 13.78 1.42 21.66
N GLU A 190 14.23 0.31 21.09
CA GLU A 190 15.12 -0.66 21.71
C GLU A 190 16.28 -0.97 20.76
N TYR A 191 17.46 -1.23 21.33
CA TYR A 191 18.62 -1.71 20.59
C TYR A 191 18.89 -3.16 21.01
N LYS A 192 18.94 -4.07 20.03
CA LYS A 192 19.09 -5.53 20.28
C LYS A 192 20.39 -6.08 19.69
N GLY A 193 21.36 -5.21 19.37
CA GLY A 193 22.62 -5.60 18.76
C GLY A 193 22.54 -5.85 17.25
N ASP A 194 21.47 -5.38 16.58
CA ASP A 194 21.32 -5.53 15.13
C ASP A 194 22.26 -4.58 14.39
N LYS A 195 23.48 -5.03 14.14
CA LYS A 195 24.50 -4.25 13.43
C LYS A 195 24.44 -4.45 11.94
N LEU A 196 24.51 -3.36 11.20
CA LEU A 196 24.53 -3.35 9.76
C LEU A 196 25.74 -2.56 9.24
N ARG A 197 26.43 -3.17 8.29
CA ARG A 197 27.43 -2.50 7.43
C ARG A 197 27.11 -2.87 5.99
N ILE A 198 27.07 -1.89 5.10
CA ILE A 198 26.77 -2.13 3.69
C ILE A 198 28.04 -2.12 2.84
N ASP A 199 28.02 -2.88 1.75
CA ASP A 199 29.06 -2.91 0.72
C ASP A 199 28.56 -2.29 -0.60
N GLU A 200 29.36 -2.34 -1.64
CA GLU A 200 29.01 -1.81 -2.95
C GLU A 200 27.85 -2.54 -3.63
N HIS A 201 27.59 -3.82 -3.32
CA HIS A 201 26.48 -4.60 -3.86
C HIS A 201 25.20 -4.45 -3.05
N THR A 202 25.25 -3.83 -1.89
CA THR A 202 24.11 -3.65 -1.02
C THR A 202 23.21 -2.51 -1.54
N ILE A 203 21.91 -2.77 -1.59
CA ILE A 203 20.87 -1.79 -1.86
C ILE A 203 19.94 -1.72 -0.65
N LEU A 204 19.78 -0.54 -0.08
CA LEU A 204 18.88 -0.34 1.04
C LEU A 204 17.45 -0.15 0.53
N ILE A 205 16.49 -0.84 1.15
CA ILE A 205 15.07 -0.67 0.86
C ILE A 205 14.41 -0.06 2.08
N LEU A 206 14.01 1.20 1.97
CA LEU A 206 13.29 1.91 3.03
C LEU A 206 11.78 1.83 2.76
N GLU A 207 11.05 1.22 3.66
CA GLU A 207 9.60 1.05 3.56
C GLU A 207 8.92 1.84 4.68
N GLY A 208 7.95 2.68 4.30
CA GLY A 208 7.11 3.41 5.24
C GLY A 208 6.24 4.45 4.56
N ILE A 209 5.26 4.98 5.28
CA ILE A 209 4.29 5.94 4.73
C ILE A 209 4.95 7.23 4.26
N HIS A 210 6.07 7.64 4.87
CA HIS A 210 6.80 8.87 4.56
C HIS A 210 7.95 8.71 3.56
N ALA A 211 8.17 7.52 3.00
CA ALA A 211 9.36 7.24 2.18
C ALA A 211 9.49 8.15 0.95
N LEU A 212 8.39 8.72 0.41
CA LEU A 212 8.41 9.66 -0.72
C LEU A 212 8.40 11.13 -0.32
N ASN A 213 8.30 11.45 0.97
CA ASN A 213 8.41 12.82 1.44
C ASN A 213 9.85 13.32 1.25
N PRO A 214 10.08 14.44 0.53
CA PRO A 214 11.42 14.97 0.31
C PRO A 214 12.20 15.28 1.59
N GLU A 215 11.51 15.64 2.65
CA GLU A 215 12.10 15.98 3.96
C GLU A 215 12.70 14.76 4.68
N LEU A 216 12.32 13.52 4.29
CA LEU A 216 12.86 12.32 4.92
C LEU A 216 14.35 12.13 4.61
N THR A 217 14.76 12.38 3.35
CA THR A 217 16.13 12.11 2.88
C THR A 217 16.70 13.29 2.07
N PRO A 218 16.74 14.52 2.63
CA PRO A 218 17.09 15.72 1.85
C PRO A 218 18.55 15.71 1.37
N GLN A 219 19.43 15.06 2.10
CA GLN A 219 20.88 15.07 1.85
C GLN A 219 21.34 13.97 0.87
N ILE A 220 20.46 13.05 0.49
CA ILE A 220 20.79 11.97 -0.44
C ILE A 220 20.52 12.41 -1.87
N PRO A 221 21.48 12.30 -2.80
CA PRO A 221 21.30 12.68 -4.20
C PRO A 221 20.13 11.93 -4.86
N ALA A 222 19.35 12.62 -5.67
CA ALA A 222 18.21 12.04 -6.39
C ALA A 222 18.63 10.85 -7.28
N ALA A 223 19.78 10.94 -7.94
CA ALA A 223 20.31 9.89 -8.80
C ALA A 223 20.61 8.56 -8.07
N SER A 224 20.84 8.61 -6.74
CA SER A 224 21.07 7.42 -5.92
C SER A 224 19.79 6.80 -5.37
N LYS A 225 18.63 7.39 -5.65
CA LYS A 225 17.32 6.97 -5.15
C LYS A 225 16.46 6.38 -6.25
N TYR A 226 15.69 5.36 -5.91
CA TYR A 226 14.58 4.86 -6.73
C TYR A 226 13.31 4.87 -5.89
N LYS A 227 12.29 5.57 -6.35
CA LYS A 227 11.09 5.87 -5.59
C LYS A 227 9.90 5.07 -6.11
N ILE A 228 9.26 4.32 -5.25
CA ILE A 228 8.12 3.45 -5.58
C ILE A 228 6.92 3.84 -4.73
N TYR A 229 5.78 4.07 -5.39
CA TYR A 229 4.51 4.25 -4.71
C TYR A 229 3.65 3.00 -4.87
N VAL A 230 3.21 2.41 -3.76
CA VAL A 230 2.38 1.21 -3.72
C VAL A 230 0.97 1.58 -3.29
N SER A 231 -0.02 1.34 -4.14
CA SER A 231 -1.42 1.58 -3.83
C SER A 231 -2.28 0.38 -4.22
N ALA A 232 -3.37 0.15 -3.49
CA ALA A 232 -4.33 -0.90 -3.78
C ALA A 232 -5.47 -0.35 -4.67
N LEU A 233 -5.14 0.05 -5.90
CA LEU A 233 -6.11 0.65 -6.83
C LEU A 233 -7.13 -0.37 -7.29
N THR A 234 -8.37 -0.21 -6.85
CA THR A 234 -9.48 -1.06 -7.29
C THR A 234 -9.87 -0.71 -8.71
N THR A 235 -9.73 -1.65 -9.63
CA THR A 235 -9.98 -1.46 -11.06
C THR A 235 -11.20 -2.23 -11.57
N ILE A 236 -11.79 -3.09 -10.75
CA ILE A 236 -13.09 -3.71 -11.02
C ILE A 236 -14.19 -2.78 -10.51
N SER A 237 -15.23 -2.57 -11.30
CA SER A 237 -16.42 -1.82 -10.88
C SER A 237 -17.51 -2.76 -10.36
N LEU A 238 -18.42 -2.22 -9.55
CA LEU A 238 -19.58 -3.00 -9.09
C LEU A 238 -20.51 -3.31 -10.26
N ASP A 239 -20.76 -2.31 -11.07
CA ASP A 239 -21.52 -2.36 -12.32
C ASP A 239 -20.99 -1.27 -13.28
N ASP A 240 -21.69 -1.02 -14.40
CA ASP A 240 -21.27 -0.04 -15.42
C ASP A 240 -21.27 1.41 -14.93
N HIS A 241 -21.81 1.70 -13.75
CA HIS A 241 -21.97 3.05 -13.22
C HIS A 241 -21.35 3.27 -11.85
N ASN A 242 -21.10 2.20 -11.08
CA ASN A 242 -20.68 2.28 -9.70
C ASN A 242 -19.27 1.74 -9.52
N TRP A 243 -18.34 2.64 -9.19
CA TRP A 243 -16.96 2.30 -8.86
C TRP A 243 -16.83 1.84 -7.42
N ILE A 244 -15.89 0.93 -7.20
CA ILE A 244 -15.52 0.48 -5.86
C ILE A 244 -14.40 1.37 -5.34
N PRO A 245 -14.61 2.09 -4.22
CA PRO A 245 -13.56 2.95 -3.67
C PRO A 245 -12.32 2.16 -3.23
N THR A 246 -11.13 2.64 -3.60
CA THR A 246 -9.86 2.08 -3.13
C THR A 246 -9.75 2.08 -1.60
N THR A 247 -10.41 3.03 -0.93
CA THR A 247 -10.49 3.12 0.52
C THR A 247 -11.19 1.92 1.14
N ASP A 248 -12.23 1.39 0.50
CA ASP A 248 -12.97 0.23 1.00
C ASP A 248 -12.12 -1.02 0.98
N ASN A 249 -11.36 -1.21 -0.10
CA ASN A 249 -10.39 -2.29 -0.20
C ASN A 249 -9.38 -2.24 0.95
N ARG A 250 -8.73 -1.10 1.15
CA ARG A 250 -7.73 -0.93 2.21
C ARG A 250 -8.31 -1.04 3.61
N LEU A 251 -9.54 -0.56 3.82
CA LEU A 251 -10.23 -0.71 5.11
C LEU A 251 -10.52 -2.17 5.41
N LEU A 252 -11.01 -2.96 4.45
CA LEU A 252 -11.23 -4.39 4.62
C LEU A 252 -9.93 -5.15 4.91
N ARG A 253 -8.86 -4.88 4.16
CA ARG A 253 -7.52 -5.43 4.43
C ARG A 253 -7.06 -5.09 5.85
N ARG A 254 -7.25 -3.84 6.28
CA ARG A 254 -6.87 -3.38 7.63
C ARG A 254 -7.67 -4.07 8.71
N ILE A 255 -8.99 -4.17 8.56
CA ILE A 255 -9.88 -4.84 9.53
C ILE A 255 -9.42 -6.28 9.74
N ILE A 256 -9.18 -7.02 8.67
CA ILE A 256 -8.74 -8.43 8.75
C ILE A 256 -7.37 -8.53 9.41
N ARG A 257 -6.39 -7.72 8.99
CA ARG A 257 -5.04 -7.73 9.56
C ARG A 257 -5.05 -7.37 11.04
N ASP A 258 -5.72 -6.28 11.39
CA ASP A 258 -5.72 -5.76 12.75
C ASP A 258 -6.43 -6.73 13.71
N PHE A 259 -7.47 -7.43 13.24
CA PHE A 259 -8.14 -8.49 13.98
C PHE A 259 -7.21 -9.70 14.19
N ASN A 260 -6.56 -10.17 13.12
CA ASN A 260 -5.75 -11.40 13.17
C ASN A 260 -4.43 -11.22 13.93
N TYR A 261 -3.81 -10.03 13.87
CA TYR A 261 -2.40 -9.86 14.29
C TYR A 261 -2.16 -8.74 15.29
N ARG A 262 -3.12 -7.84 15.50
CA ARG A 262 -2.95 -6.67 16.38
C ARG A 262 -3.93 -6.64 17.55
N GLY A 263 -4.85 -7.60 17.60
CA GLY A 263 -5.82 -7.72 18.68
C GLY A 263 -6.90 -6.62 18.69
N TYR A 264 -7.09 -5.89 17.58
CA TYR A 264 -8.14 -4.88 17.46
C TYR A 264 -9.42 -5.48 16.86
N SER A 265 -10.56 -5.08 17.42
CA SER A 265 -11.87 -5.37 16.82
C SER A 265 -12.11 -4.57 15.53
N ALA A 266 -13.09 -5.00 14.73
CA ALA A 266 -13.54 -4.19 13.58
C ALA A 266 -14.04 -2.81 14.00
N GLN A 267 -14.74 -2.72 15.15
CA GLN A 267 -15.21 -1.44 15.70
C GLN A 267 -14.04 -0.49 15.93
N GLU A 268 -12.99 -0.92 16.63
CA GLU A 268 -11.82 -0.09 16.92
C GLU A 268 -11.07 0.31 15.64
N THR A 269 -10.98 -0.58 14.66
CA THR A 269 -10.33 -0.28 13.38
C THR A 269 -11.12 0.75 12.58
N ILE A 270 -12.47 0.62 12.53
CA ILE A 270 -13.35 1.57 11.84
C ILE A 270 -13.31 2.93 12.53
N SER A 271 -13.35 2.99 13.87
CA SER A 271 -13.32 4.26 14.61
C SER A 271 -12.04 5.07 14.37
N ARG A 272 -10.90 4.39 14.14
CA ARG A 272 -9.60 5.03 13.84
C ARG A 272 -9.42 5.42 12.37
N TRP A 273 -10.25 4.88 11.47
CA TRP A 273 -10.08 5.07 10.03
C TRP A 273 -10.10 6.53 9.57
N PRO A 274 -10.99 7.41 10.09
CA PRO A 274 -10.97 8.83 9.72
C PRO A 274 -9.63 9.53 10.03
N SER A 275 -9.01 9.25 11.17
CA SER A 275 -7.68 9.80 11.53
C SER A 275 -6.59 9.32 10.56
N VAL A 276 -6.60 8.03 10.21
CA VAL A 276 -5.66 7.48 9.21
C VAL A 276 -5.83 8.20 7.86
N ARG A 277 -7.08 8.40 7.42
CA ARG A 277 -7.39 9.11 6.18
C ARG A 277 -6.90 10.56 6.19
N ALA A 278 -7.11 11.28 7.29
CA ALA A 278 -6.61 12.65 7.44
C ALA A 278 -5.06 12.70 7.37
N GLY A 279 -4.38 11.74 7.98
CA GLY A 279 -2.93 11.61 7.88
C GLY A 279 -2.46 11.30 6.46
N GLU A 280 -3.15 10.43 5.73
CA GLU A 280 -2.84 10.12 4.33
C GLU A 280 -2.99 11.35 3.42
N ASP A 281 -4.06 12.10 3.58
CA ASP A 281 -4.32 13.33 2.81
C ASP A 281 -3.23 14.39 3.06
N LYS A 282 -2.72 14.48 4.28
CA LYS A 282 -1.70 15.46 4.67
C LYS A 282 -0.28 15.03 4.31
N TRP A 283 0.07 13.76 4.52
CA TRP A 283 1.46 13.31 4.56
C TRP A 283 1.87 12.33 3.45
N ILE A 284 0.91 11.74 2.71
CA ILE A 284 1.22 10.70 1.74
C ILE A 284 0.82 11.11 0.33
N PHE A 285 -0.44 11.46 0.11
CA PHE A 285 -0.95 11.77 -1.24
C PHE A 285 -0.30 12.96 -1.92
N PRO A 286 0.13 14.03 -1.21
CA PRO A 286 0.84 15.13 -1.87
C PRO A 286 2.15 14.72 -2.52
N TYR A 287 2.75 13.62 -2.08
CA TYR A 287 4.05 13.15 -2.56
C TYR A 287 3.99 11.93 -3.48
N GLN A 288 2.82 11.39 -3.77
CA GLN A 288 2.68 10.16 -4.56
C GLN A 288 3.25 10.29 -5.98
N GLU A 289 3.08 11.44 -6.64
CA GLU A 289 3.62 11.69 -7.98
C GLU A 289 5.14 11.89 -8.01
N ASN A 290 5.81 12.00 -6.84
CA ASN A 290 7.26 12.00 -6.75
C ASN A 290 7.89 10.62 -7.04
N ALA A 291 7.07 9.57 -7.13
CA ALA A 291 7.55 8.22 -7.43
C ALA A 291 8.15 8.12 -8.84
N ASP A 292 9.20 7.32 -9.00
CA ASP A 292 9.71 6.93 -10.33
C ASP A 292 8.75 5.93 -10.99
N VAL A 293 8.15 5.05 -10.19
CA VAL A 293 7.17 4.07 -10.63
C VAL A 293 6.05 3.92 -9.59
N MET A 294 4.85 3.64 -10.06
CA MET A 294 3.72 3.25 -9.22
C MET A 294 3.39 1.77 -9.44
N PHE A 295 3.06 1.10 -8.34
CA PHE A 295 2.67 -0.31 -8.34
C PHE A 295 1.26 -0.47 -7.79
N ASN A 296 0.39 -1.12 -8.55
CA ASN A 296 -0.93 -1.49 -8.06
C ASN A 296 -0.87 -2.84 -7.33
N SER A 297 -1.14 -2.81 -6.04
CA SER A 297 -1.16 -3.99 -5.18
C SER A 297 -2.52 -4.68 -5.12
N ALA A 298 -3.57 -4.08 -5.70
CA ALA A 298 -4.89 -4.71 -5.74
C ALA A 298 -4.86 -5.92 -6.66
N LEU A 299 -5.55 -6.96 -6.24
CA LEU A 299 -5.77 -8.17 -7.00
C LEU A 299 -7.25 -8.24 -7.40
N LEU A 300 -7.50 -8.62 -8.64
CA LEU A 300 -8.85 -8.65 -9.20
C LEU A 300 -9.84 -9.49 -8.39
N PHE A 301 -9.34 -10.59 -7.81
CA PHE A 301 -10.12 -11.57 -7.06
C PHE A 301 -10.19 -11.29 -5.54
N GLU A 302 -9.53 -10.25 -5.05
CA GLU A 302 -9.30 -10.12 -3.62
C GLU A 302 -10.56 -9.94 -2.78
N PHE A 303 -11.57 -9.20 -3.27
CA PHE A 303 -12.80 -9.03 -2.51
C PHE A 303 -13.55 -10.34 -2.27
N ALA A 304 -13.52 -11.25 -3.26
CA ALA A 304 -14.11 -12.57 -3.13
C ALA A 304 -13.44 -13.40 -2.03
N VAL A 305 -12.13 -13.26 -1.88
CA VAL A 305 -11.37 -13.93 -0.83
C VAL A 305 -11.52 -13.20 0.51
N LEU A 306 -11.37 -11.87 0.52
CA LEU A 306 -11.54 -11.06 1.73
C LEU A 306 -12.92 -11.25 2.35
N ARG A 307 -13.96 -11.52 1.53
CA ARG A 307 -15.30 -11.82 2.03
C ARG A 307 -15.31 -12.94 3.06
N CYS A 308 -14.62 -14.04 2.79
CA CYS A 308 -14.60 -15.21 3.69
C CYS A 308 -14.06 -14.85 5.09
N HIS A 309 -13.13 -13.90 5.17
CA HIS A 309 -12.50 -13.45 6.41
C HIS A 309 -13.23 -12.27 7.05
N ALA A 310 -13.66 -11.29 6.23
CA ALA A 310 -14.26 -10.05 6.74
C ALA A 310 -15.72 -10.24 7.22
N GLU A 311 -16.49 -11.13 6.61
CA GLU A 311 -17.91 -11.30 6.93
C GLU A 311 -18.14 -11.64 8.41
N PRO A 312 -17.47 -12.63 9.04
CA PRO A 312 -17.64 -12.91 10.47
C PRO A 312 -17.18 -11.74 11.36
N ILE A 313 -16.06 -11.08 10.99
CA ILE A 313 -15.51 -9.95 11.75
C ILE A 313 -16.46 -8.75 11.74
N LEU A 314 -16.97 -8.37 10.56
CA LEU A 314 -17.93 -7.26 10.42
C LEU A 314 -19.26 -7.56 11.10
N THR A 315 -19.70 -8.82 11.07
CA THR A 315 -20.96 -9.26 11.72
C THR A 315 -20.89 -9.14 13.25
N SER A 316 -19.70 -9.21 13.83
CA SER A 316 -19.50 -9.09 15.28
C SER A 316 -19.65 -7.65 15.81
N VAL A 317 -19.71 -6.64 14.95
CA VAL A 317 -19.82 -5.23 15.36
C VAL A 317 -21.20 -4.98 15.98
N PRO A 318 -21.27 -4.43 17.21
CA PRO A 318 -22.53 -4.19 17.90
C PRO A 318 -23.42 -3.16 17.18
N ARG A 319 -24.73 -3.40 17.16
CA ARG A 319 -25.69 -2.50 16.47
C ARG A 319 -25.85 -1.13 17.12
N ASN A 320 -25.46 -1.00 18.38
CA ASN A 320 -25.64 0.22 19.18
C ASN A 320 -24.39 1.12 19.23
N CYS A 321 -23.42 0.92 18.34
CA CYS A 321 -22.24 1.77 18.21
C CYS A 321 -22.24 2.58 16.91
N PRO A 322 -21.54 3.73 16.87
CA PRO A 322 -21.46 4.58 15.67
C PRO A 322 -20.86 3.86 14.44
N GLU A 323 -19.93 2.96 14.66
CA GLU A 323 -19.21 2.23 13.63
C GLU A 323 -20.06 1.18 12.91
N TYR A 324 -21.23 0.82 13.50
CA TYR A 324 -22.11 -0.19 12.91
C TYR A 324 -22.59 0.17 11.51
N ALA A 325 -22.89 1.43 11.24
CA ALA A 325 -23.35 1.85 9.92
C ALA A 325 -22.31 1.52 8.83
N GLU A 326 -21.03 1.80 9.10
CA GLU A 326 -19.93 1.51 8.17
C GLU A 326 -19.65 0.01 8.07
N ALA A 327 -19.65 -0.71 9.20
CA ALA A 327 -19.50 -2.16 9.20
C ALA A 327 -20.61 -2.85 8.40
N TYR A 328 -21.86 -2.39 8.54
CA TYR A 328 -23.00 -2.92 7.79
C TYR A 328 -22.91 -2.59 6.29
N ARG A 329 -22.48 -1.37 5.93
CA ARG A 329 -22.23 -0.96 4.54
C ARG A 329 -21.21 -1.88 3.88
N LEU A 330 -20.05 -2.08 4.53
CA LEU A 330 -19.00 -2.97 4.03
C LEU A 330 -19.48 -4.42 3.93
N LEU A 331 -20.22 -4.90 4.92
CA LEU A 331 -20.80 -6.25 4.92
C LEU A 331 -21.77 -6.46 3.74
N LYS A 332 -22.60 -5.46 3.44
CA LYS A 332 -23.50 -5.50 2.26
C LYS A 332 -22.69 -5.49 0.97
N PHE A 333 -21.68 -4.66 0.89
CA PHE A 333 -20.83 -4.52 -0.29
C PHE A 333 -20.10 -5.84 -0.62
N ILE A 334 -19.42 -6.46 0.34
CA ILE A 334 -18.64 -7.69 0.06
C ILE A 334 -19.53 -8.88 -0.34
N LYS A 335 -20.84 -8.86 0.01
CA LYS A 335 -21.80 -9.90 -0.37
C LYS A 335 -22.13 -9.92 -1.85
N TYR A 336 -21.79 -8.90 -2.61
CA TYR A 336 -21.92 -8.93 -4.08
C TYR A 336 -20.93 -9.90 -4.74
N PHE A 337 -19.82 -10.22 -4.10
CA PHE A 337 -18.80 -11.12 -4.66
C PHE A 337 -19.11 -12.58 -4.32
N THR A 338 -19.03 -13.47 -5.30
CA THR A 338 -19.01 -14.93 -5.06
C THR A 338 -17.79 -15.30 -4.24
N PRO A 339 -17.92 -15.99 -3.08
CA PRO A 339 -16.78 -16.25 -2.20
C PRO A 339 -15.80 -17.23 -2.84
N VAL A 340 -14.52 -16.91 -2.77
CA VAL A 340 -13.40 -17.77 -3.21
C VAL A 340 -12.54 -18.11 -1.99
N GLN A 341 -12.23 -19.40 -1.85
CA GLN A 341 -11.42 -19.91 -0.75
C GLN A 341 -9.94 -19.50 -0.95
N ASP A 342 -9.26 -19.18 0.13
CA ASP A 342 -7.88 -18.71 0.09
C ASP A 342 -6.82 -19.80 -0.11
N LYS A 343 -7.23 -21.09 -0.12
CA LYS A 343 -6.32 -22.24 -0.32
C LYS A 343 -5.55 -22.22 -1.65
N GLU A 344 -6.10 -21.55 -2.66
CA GLU A 344 -5.52 -21.47 -4.01
C GLU A 344 -4.59 -20.26 -4.18
N ILE A 345 -4.54 -19.37 -3.17
CA ILE A 345 -3.69 -18.19 -3.21
C ILE A 345 -2.24 -18.59 -2.89
N PRO A 346 -1.27 -18.23 -3.73
CA PRO A 346 0.14 -18.51 -3.47
C PRO A 346 0.61 -17.98 -2.10
N PRO A 347 1.53 -18.66 -1.42
CA PRO A 347 2.06 -18.20 -0.14
C PRO A 347 2.89 -16.91 -0.25
N THR A 348 3.29 -16.52 -1.47
CA THR A 348 3.99 -15.27 -1.77
C THR A 348 3.05 -14.12 -2.16
N SER A 349 1.74 -14.37 -2.25
CA SER A 349 0.74 -13.36 -2.60
C SER A 349 0.75 -12.18 -1.64
N LEU A 350 0.50 -10.98 -2.17
CA LEU A 350 0.31 -9.76 -1.37
C LEU A 350 -0.83 -9.89 -0.35
N LEU A 351 -1.87 -10.65 -0.67
CA LEU A 351 -2.99 -10.86 0.25
C LEU A 351 -2.60 -11.62 1.52
N ARG A 352 -1.57 -12.46 1.48
CA ARG A 352 -1.12 -13.23 2.63
C ARG A 352 -0.65 -12.36 3.80
N GLU A 353 -0.25 -11.11 3.56
CA GLU A 353 0.03 -10.12 4.61
C GLU A 353 -1.19 -9.90 5.53
N PHE A 354 -2.39 -10.00 4.99
CA PHE A 354 -3.64 -9.74 5.71
C PHE A 354 -4.32 -11.03 6.19
N LEU A 355 -4.26 -12.07 5.37
CA LEU A 355 -4.96 -13.34 5.61
C LEU A 355 -4.14 -14.34 6.44
N GLY A 356 -2.82 -14.24 6.39
CA GLY A 356 -1.91 -15.24 6.94
C GLY A 356 -1.49 -16.30 5.93
N GLY A 357 -0.67 -17.25 6.41
CA GLY A 357 -0.11 -18.31 5.57
C GLY A 357 0.93 -17.83 4.55
N SER A 358 1.56 -16.68 4.81
CA SER A 358 2.67 -16.19 3.99
C SER A 358 3.93 -17.02 4.18
N SER A 359 4.70 -17.20 3.09
CA SER A 359 6.08 -17.71 3.16
C SER A 359 7.07 -16.66 3.65
N PHE A 360 6.68 -15.39 3.67
CA PHE A 360 7.50 -14.31 4.21
C PHE A 360 7.27 -14.16 5.72
N LYS A 361 8.35 -13.83 6.46
CA LYS A 361 8.27 -13.46 7.89
C LYS A 361 8.02 -11.95 8.02
N TYR A 362 7.05 -11.55 8.84
CA TYR A 362 6.69 -10.16 9.12
C TYR A 362 7.17 -9.71 10.49
#